data_4040356070256b682fad67c45b1eee5c
#
_entry.id   4040356070256b682fad67c45b1eee5c
#
_cell.length_a   1.000
_cell.length_b   1.000
_cell.length_c   1.000
_cell.angle_alpha   90.00
_cell.angle_beta   90.00
_cell.angle_gamma   90.00
#
_symmetry.space_group_name_H-M   'P 1'
#
loop_
_entity.id
_entity.type
_entity.pdbx_description
1 polymer ?
#
loop_
_entity_poly.entity_id
_entity_poly.type
_entity_poly.pdbx_seq_one_letter_code
_entity_poly.pdbx_strand_id
1 'polypeptide(L)'
;MNDSLSINQKPVIRCESVYKIFGTNANKLLEKASGPISAEEFQKAGCIIGVNDASFEIHKGEMLVVMGLSGSGKSTLLRCISRLTDPTSGEIFIDGENLLEMNSKQLIELRRNKMGMVFQSFALLPHKTVLENIAFPLIIKGLPTEESIKKAMEMVDLVGLKGRENYFPRELSGGQQQRVGIARSLAVEPDIWFLDEPFSALDPLIRKEMQDEFLRLQASLHKTIMFVTHDFDEALRLADRIAIMKDGIIEQLDTPDNIVLNPATEYVKKFTEDVPREKVLKIESIMDKYDQSLAGSNTVSKDAIIETVAESILDSKENLTVIDVNNDNKPIGILQPKKVITVLFGK
;
A
#
# COMPACT_ATOMS: atom_id res chain seq x y z
N MET A 1 -1.09 14.07 -18.94
CA MET A 1 -0.40 12.94 -19.55
C MET A 1 0.92 12.81 -18.80
N ASN A 2 0.90 12.10 -17.69
CA ASN A 2 2.07 11.87 -16.82
C ASN A 2 2.57 10.46 -17.08
N ASP A 3 3.49 10.33 -18.06
CA ASP A 3 4.22 9.12 -18.35
C ASP A 3 5.63 9.22 -17.74
N SER A 4 5.75 8.92 -16.46
CA SER A 4 7.07 8.82 -15.82
C SER A 4 7.27 7.62 -14.90
N LEU A 5 6.31 6.71 -14.82
CA LEU A 5 6.59 5.32 -14.44
C LEU A 5 6.94 4.58 -15.72
N SER A 6 8.12 4.02 -15.81
CA SER A 6 8.69 3.38 -16.99
C SER A 6 7.70 2.39 -17.61
N ILE A 7 7.09 2.77 -18.75
CA ILE A 7 6.03 2.08 -19.51
C ILE A 7 6.43 0.67 -20.01
N ASN A 8 7.55 0.11 -19.54
CA ASN A 8 8.08 -1.16 -20.03
C ASN A 8 8.34 -2.24 -18.97
N GLN A 9 7.97 -2.02 -17.70
CA GLN A 9 8.09 -3.10 -16.71
C GLN A 9 6.76 -3.83 -16.57
N LYS A 10 6.79 -5.17 -16.78
CA LYS A 10 5.61 -6.03 -16.52
C LYS A 10 5.19 -5.85 -15.05
N PRO A 11 3.88 -5.74 -14.77
CA PRO A 11 3.39 -5.67 -13.41
C PRO A 11 3.71 -6.98 -12.65
N VAL A 12 4.03 -6.84 -11.36
CA VAL A 12 4.23 -7.99 -10.47
C VAL A 12 2.89 -8.60 -10.10
N ILE A 13 1.87 -7.76 -9.87
CA ILE A 13 0.49 -8.21 -9.63
C ILE A 13 -0.40 -7.53 -10.67
N ARG A 14 -1.27 -8.32 -11.32
CA ARG A 14 -2.30 -7.81 -12.23
C ARG A 14 -3.63 -8.50 -11.93
N CYS A 15 -4.65 -7.71 -11.68
CA CYS A 15 -6.02 -8.15 -11.43
C CYS A 15 -6.89 -7.70 -12.60
N GLU A 16 -7.69 -8.61 -13.14
CA GLU A 16 -8.61 -8.37 -14.25
C GLU A 16 -10.01 -8.81 -13.86
N SER A 17 -10.92 -7.86 -13.75
CA SER A 17 -12.35 -8.07 -13.44
C SER A 17 -12.58 -9.06 -12.29
N VAL A 18 -11.88 -8.83 -11.15
CA VAL A 18 -11.97 -9.71 -9.99
C VAL A 18 -13.26 -9.46 -9.23
N TYR A 19 -14.04 -10.54 -9.04
CA TYR A 19 -15.26 -10.53 -8.24
C TYR A 19 -15.11 -11.47 -7.06
N LYS A 20 -15.60 -11.05 -5.89
CA LYS A 20 -15.84 -11.94 -4.75
C LYS A 20 -17.24 -11.70 -4.18
N ILE A 21 -18.08 -12.69 -4.32
CA ILE A 21 -19.46 -12.68 -3.86
C ILE A 21 -19.65 -13.87 -2.92
N PHE A 22 -20.18 -13.59 -1.73
CA PHE A 22 -20.55 -14.58 -0.75
C PHE A 22 -22.04 -14.91 -0.88
N GLY A 23 -22.39 -16.18 -0.99
CA GLY A 23 -23.76 -16.65 -1.13
C GLY A 23 -23.87 -17.82 -2.11
N THR A 24 -24.90 -18.63 -1.96
CA THR A 24 -25.10 -19.88 -2.73
C THR A 24 -25.42 -19.66 -4.21
N ASN A 25 -25.90 -18.47 -4.58
CA ASN A 25 -26.32 -18.14 -5.95
C ASN A 25 -25.34 -17.19 -6.67
N ALA A 26 -24.16 -16.94 -6.11
CA ALA A 26 -23.19 -15.96 -6.61
C ALA A 26 -22.85 -16.13 -8.10
N ASN A 27 -22.45 -17.35 -8.51
CA ASN A 27 -22.06 -17.64 -9.91
C ASN A 27 -23.23 -17.42 -10.89
N LYS A 28 -24.44 -17.88 -10.52
CA LYS A 28 -25.63 -17.71 -11.38
C LYS A 28 -26.03 -16.25 -11.58
N LEU A 29 -25.74 -15.39 -10.60
CA LEU A 29 -26.00 -13.96 -10.71
C LEU A 29 -25.00 -13.31 -11.65
N LEU A 30 -23.70 -13.66 -11.52
CA LEU A 30 -22.68 -13.14 -12.42
C LEU A 30 -22.91 -13.56 -13.88
N GLU A 31 -23.28 -14.82 -14.14
CA GLU A 31 -23.56 -15.33 -15.49
C GLU A 31 -24.73 -14.60 -16.17
N LYS A 32 -25.69 -14.09 -15.39
CA LYS A 32 -26.85 -13.35 -15.90
C LYS A 32 -26.59 -11.85 -16.06
N ALA A 33 -25.55 -11.33 -15.46
CA ALA A 33 -25.24 -9.92 -15.48
C ALA A 33 -24.57 -9.54 -16.80
N SER A 34 -25.10 -8.51 -17.46
CA SER A 34 -24.51 -7.92 -18.67
C SER A 34 -23.59 -6.72 -18.33
N GLY A 35 -23.08 -6.63 -17.09
CA GLY A 35 -22.26 -5.52 -16.59
C GLY A 35 -22.16 -5.52 -15.06
N PRO A 36 -21.62 -4.46 -14.45
CA PRO A 36 -21.51 -4.35 -12.99
C PRO A 36 -22.89 -4.50 -12.35
N ILE A 37 -23.04 -5.47 -11.46
CA ILE A 37 -24.30 -5.70 -10.73
C ILE A 37 -24.34 -4.76 -9.51
N SER A 38 -25.48 -4.13 -9.24
CA SER A 38 -25.63 -3.28 -8.07
C SER A 38 -25.63 -4.09 -6.77
N ALA A 39 -25.10 -3.49 -5.69
CA ALA A 39 -25.10 -4.11 -4.36
C ALA A 39 -26.51 -4.51 -3.90
N GLU A 40 -27.54 -3.74 -4.28
CA GLU A 40 -28.94 -4.02 -3.95
C GLU A 40 -29.47 -5.30 -4.63
N GLU A 41 -29.07 -5.57 -5.89
CA GLU A 41 -29.47 -6.77 -6.60
C GLU A 41 -28.88 -8.03 -5.96
N PHE A 42 -27.60 -7.98 -5.54
CA PHE A 42 -26.98 -9.06 -4.80
C PHE A 42 -27.67 -9.30 -3.44
N GLN A 43 -27.96 -8.22 -2.71
CA GLN A 43 -28.62 -8.30 -1.41
C GLN A 43 -30.01 -8.91 -1.52
N LYS A 44 -30.82 -8.53 -2.53
CA LYS A 44 -32.12 -9.12 -2.83
C LYS A 44 -32.02 -10.61 -3.13
N ALA A 45 -30.91 -11.06 -3.69
CA ALA A 45 -30.65 -12.47 -3.98
C ALA A 45 -30.00 -13.23 -2.80
N GLY A 46 -29.87 -12.60 -1.63
CA GLY A 46 -29.24 -13.19 -0.44
C GLY A 46 -27.71 -13.34 -0.55
N CYS A 47 -27.07 -12.53 -1.39
CA CYS A 47 -25.63 -12.52 -1.59
C CYS A 47 -25.01 -11.23 -1.03
N ILE A 48 -23.76 -11.34 -0.59
CA ILE A 48 -22.97 -10.19 -0.11
C ILE A 48 -21.78 -10.00 -1.05
N ILE A 49 -21.61 -8.80 -1.58
CA ILE A 49 -20.45 -8.44 -2.40
C ILE A 49 -19.28 -8.12 -1.47
N GLY A 50 -18.16 -8.81 -1.67
CA GLY A 50 -16.89 -8.45 -1.06
C GLY A 50 -15.99 -7.68 -2.02
N VAL A 51 -15.98 -8.06 -3.32
CA VAL A 51 -15.25 -7.38 -4.39
C VAL A 51 -16.13 -7.39 -5.64
N ASN A 52 -16.20 -6.26 -6.34
CA ASN A 52 -17.04 -6.04 -7.51
C ASN A 52 -16.20 -5.38 -8.63
N ASP A 53 -15.80 -6.16 -9.61
CA ASP A 53 -15.04 -5.74 -10.81
C ASP A 53 -13.73 -5.01 -10.51
N ALA A 54 -12.90 -5.56 -9.64
CA ALA A 54 -11.61 -4.95 -9.34
C ALA A 54 -10.58 -5.27 -10.44
N SER A 55 -10.11 -4.21 -11.12
CA SER A 55 -9.06 -4.29 -12.15
C SER A 55 -7.98 -3.28 -11.87
N PHE A 56 -6.73 -3.74 -11.68
CA PHE A 56 -5.57 -2.88 -11.42
C PHE A 56 -4.26 -3.67 -11.52
N GLU A 57 -3.16 -2.93 -11.50
CA GLU A 57 -1.80 -3.46 -11.54
C GLU A 57 -0.98 -2.89 -10.38
N ILE A 58 -0.01 -3.69 -9.90
CA ILE A 58 1.02 -3.25 -8.95
C ILE A 58 2.38 -3.57 -9.57
N HIS A 59 3.24 -2.57 -9.64
CA HIS A 59 4.58 -2.68 -10.23
C HIS A 59 5.64 -3.03 -9.19
N LYS A 60 6.80 -3.46 -9.65
CA LYS A 60 7.90 -3.86 -8.76
C LYS A 60 8.37 -2.70 -7.89
N GLY A 61 8.41 -2.94 -6.57
CA GLY A 61 8.82 -1.94 -5.58
C GLY A 61 7.73 -0.93 -5.21
N GLU A 62 6.58 -0.98 -5.88
CA GLU A 62 5.44 -0.10 -5.62
C GLU A 62 4.72 -0.47 -4.31
N MET A 63 4.30 0.54 -3.56
CA MET A 63 3.39 0.41 -2.44
C MET A 63 2.00 0.91 -2.83
N LEU A 64 1.11 -0.03 -3.17
CA LEU A 64 -0.32 0.25 -3.37
C LEU A 64 -1.05 0.16 -2.03
N VAL A 65 -1.65 1.26 -1.60
CA VAL A 65 -2.51 1.28 -0.41
C VAL A 65 -3.97 1.17 -0.85
N VAL A 66 -4.68 0.18 -0.31
CA VAL A 66 -6.12 0.00 -0.50
C VAL A 66 -6.83 0.50 0.74
N MET A 67 -7.64 1.54 0.58
CA MET A 67 -8.35 2.16 1.69
C MET A 67 -9.87 2.26 1.46
N GLY A 68 -10.61 2.61 2.51
CA GLY A 68 -12.07 2.77 2.50
C GLY A 68 -12.67 2.43 3.86
N LEU A 69 -13.94 2.69 4.05
CA LEU A 69 -14.65 2.43 5.31
C LEU A 69 -14.70 0.93 5.64
N SER A 70 -15.02 0.61 6.91
CA SER A 70 -15.23 -0.78 7.31
C SER A 70 -16.32 -1.44 6.45
N GLY A 71 -16.07 -2.67 6.00
CA GLY A 71 -17.00 -3.40 5.13
C GLY A 71 -16.88 -3.07 3.63
N SER A 72 -16.02 -2.15 3.20
CA SER A 72 -15.86 -1.80 1.77
C SER A 72 -15.21 -2.88 0.90
N GLY A 73 -14.72 -3.99 1.48
CA GLY A 73 -14.15 -5.13 0.73
C GLY A 73 -12.63 -5.24 0.69
N LYS A 74 -11.89 -4.31 1.29
CA LYS A 74 -10.41 -4.24 1.26
C LYS A 74 -9.70 -5.55 1.63
N SER A 75 -9.95 -6.06 2.84
CA SER A 75 -9.35 -7.31 3.31
C SER A 75 -9.81 -8.51 2.47
N THR A 76 -11.03 -8.46 1.90
CA THR A 76 -11.52 -9.48 0.98
C THR A 76 -10.72 -9.46 -0.31
N LEU A 77 -10.46 -8.28 -0.89
CA LEU A 77 -9.63 -8.12 -2.08
C LEU A 77 -8.21 -8.64 -1.83
N LEU A 78 -7.57 -8.23 -0.73
CA LEU A 78 -6.24 -8.70 -0.36
C LEU A 78 -6.19 -10.22 -0.20
N ARG A 79 -7.23 -10.83 0.41
CA ARG A 79 -7.33 -12.29 0.56
C ARG A 79 -7.57 -13.01 -0.76
N CYS A 80 -8.25 -12.39 -1.72
CA CYS A 80 -8.38 -12.94 -3.08
C CYS A 80 -7.04 -12.91 -3.81
N ILE A 81 -6.28 -11.82 -3.75
CA ILE A 81 -4.99 -11.66 -4.42
C ILE A 81 -3.92 -12.59 -3.83
N SER A 82 -3.95 -12.83 -2.51
CA SER A 82 -3.09 -13.84 -1.86
C SER A 82 -3.65 -15.27 -1.99
N ARG A 83 -4.83 -15.40 -2.63
CA ARG A 83 -5.63 -16.63 -2.77
C ARG A 83 -5.90 -17.35 -1.44
N LEU A 84 -5.90 -16.63 -0.33
CA LEU A 84 -6.43 -17.13 0.95
C LEU A 84 -7.94 -17.37 0.87
N THR A 85 -8.60 -16.67 -0.05
CA THR A 85 -10.00 -16.85 -0.42
C THR A 85 -10.06 -16.88 -1.94
N ASP A 86 -10.64 -17.92 -2.54
CA ASP A 86 -10.81 -17.96 -3.99
C ASP A 86 -11.80 -16.87 -4.42
N PRO A 87 -11.49 -16.08 -5.47
CA PRO A 87 -12.46 -15.16 -6.07
C PRO A 87 -13.63 -15.95 -6.69
N THR A 88 -14.75 -15.26 -6.95
CA THR A 88 -15.91 -15.86 -7.63
C THR A 88 -15.69 -15.86 -9.14
N SER A 89 -15.05 -14.82 -9.68
CA SER A 89 -14.71 -14.66 -11.10
C SER A 89 -13.56 -13.70 -11.28
N GLY A 90 -13.05 -13.56 -12.50
CA GLY A 90 -11.93 -12.72 -12.89
C GLY A 90 -10.62 -13.47 -12.91
N GLU A 91 -9.53 -12.77 -13.17
CA GLU A 91 -8.18 -13.33 -13.26
C GLU A 91 -7.21 -12.55 -12.38
N ILE A 92 -6.25 -13.25 -11.81
CA ILE A 92 -5.18 -12.69 -10.98
C ILE A 92 -3.87 -13.27 -11.43
N PHE A 93 -2.96 -12.42 -11.86
CA PHE A 93 -1.62 -12.79 -12.30
C PHE A 93 -0.56 -12.33 -11.30
N ILE A 94 0.37 -13.22 -10.99
CA ILE A 94 1.58 -12.93 -10.21
C ILE A 94 2.80 -13.22 -11.07
N ASP A 95 3.63 -12.21 -11.34
CA ASP A 95 4.76 -12.30 -12.28
C ASP A 95 4.36 -12.84 -13.67
N GLY A 96 3.13 -12.60 -14.10
CA GLY A 96 2.57 -13.04 -15.37
C GLY A 96 1.99 -14.46 -15.37
N GLU A 97 2.05 -15.20 -14.25
CA GLU A 97 1.42 -16.51 -14.10
C GLU A 97 0.01 -16.38 -13.49
N ASN A 98 -0.99 -17.05 -14.09
CA ASN A 98 -2.36 -17.00 -13.57
C ASN A 98 -2.46 -17.77 -12.25
N LEU A 99 -2.66 -17.02 -11.16
CA LEU A 99 -2.77 -17.55 -9.80
C LEU A 99 -3.91 -18.57 -9.66
N LEU A 100 -5.00 -18.39 -10.40
CA LEU A 100 -6.21 -19.22 -10.25
C LEU A 100 -6.07 -20.59 -10.93
N GLU A 101 -5.16 -20.72 -11.92
CA GLU A 101 -4.84 -21.96 -12.60
C GLU A 101 -3.82 -22.81 -11.84
N MET A 102 -3.14 -22.22 -10.84
CA MET A 102 -2.14 -22.96 -10.05
C MET A 102 -2.78 -24.06 -9.23
N ASN A 103 -2.17 -25.24 -9.29
CA ASN A 103 -2.51 -26.34 -8.38
C ASN A 103 -2.01 -26.08 -6.95
N SER A 104 -2.45 -26.89 -5.98
CA SER A 104 -2.12 -26.70 -4.55
C SER A 104 -0.62 -26.68 -4.26
N LYS A 105 0.19 -27.47 -4.98
CA LYS A 105 1.65 -27.49 -4.80
C LYS A 105 2.30 -26.19 -5.28
N GLN A 106 1.94 -25.74 -6.47
CA GLN A 106 2.41 -24.48 -7.02
C GLN A 106 2.05 -23.28 -6.12
N LEU A 107 0.80 -23.27 -5.61
CA LEU A 107 0.33 -22.21 -4.72
C LEU A 107 1.09 -22.20 -3.38
N ILE A 108 1.40 -23.37 -2.82
CA ILE A 108 2.21 -23.48 -1.60
C ILE A 108 3.63 -22.94 -1.86
N GLU A 109 4.25 -23.31 -2.98
CA GLU A 109 5.59 -22.84 -3.33
C GLU A 109 5.63 -21.31 -3.59
N LEU A 110 4.62 -20.78 -4.27
CA LEU A 110 4.47 -19.33 -4.48
C LEU A 110 4.41 -18.59 -3.14
N ARG A 111 3.54 -19.04 -2.22
CA ARG A 111 3.38 -18.43 -0.90
C ARG A 111 4.64 -18.53 -0.04
N ARG A 112 5.31 -19.68 -0.06
CA ARG A 112 6.54 -19.90 0.72
C ARG A 112 7.71 -19.07 0.26
N ASN A 113 7.80 -18.77 -1.03
CA ASN A 113 8.97 -18.16 -1.62
C ASN A 113 8.79 -16.70 -1.98
N LYS A 114 7.57 -16.28 -2.37
CA LYS A 114 7.34 -14.95 -2.92
C LYS A 114 6.43 -14.06 -2.08
N MET A 115 5.60 -14.62 -1.18
CA MET A 115 4.58 -13.86 -0.47
C MET A 115 4.86 -13.80 1.03
N GLY A 116 4.90 -12.59 1.59
CA GLY A 116 4.83 -12.33 3.03
C GLY A 116 3.47 -11.75 3.39
N MET A 117 2.98 -12.04 4.60
CA MET A 117 1.71 -11.49 5.07
C MET A 117 1.77 -11.08 6.53
N VAL A 118 1.28 -9.88 6.81
CA VAL A 118 1.02 -9.35 8.15
C VAL A 118 -0.49 -9.22 8.34
N PHE A 119 -1.01 -9.76 9.42
CA PHE A 119 -2.44 -9.79 9.75
C PHE A 119 -2.79 -8.73 10.78
N GLN A 120 -4.00 -8.24 10.75
CA GLN A 120 -4.56 -7.25 11.67
C GLN A 120 -4.43 -7.66 13.16
N SER A 121 -4.60 -8.93 13.47
CA SER A 121 -4.54 -9.47 14.84
C SER A 121 -3.16 -10.05 15.21
N PHE A 122 -2.08 -9.60 14.55
CA PHE A 122 -0.69 -10.10 14.66
C PHE A 122 -0.53 -11.58 14.31
N ALA A 123 -1.54 -12.41 14.54
CA ALA A 123 -1.58 -13.86 14.27
C ALA A 123 -0.34 -14.61 14.80
N LEU A 124 0.21 -14.20 15.94
CA LEU A 124 1.35 -14.85 16.57
C LEU A 124 0.92 -16.18 17.20
N LEU A 125 1.83 -17.15 17.19
CA LEU A 125 1.66 -18.42 17.86
C LEU A 125 1.90 -18.23 19.36
N PRO A 126 0.84 -18.32 20.22
CA PRO A 126 0.92 -17.88 21.60
C PRO A 126 1.81 -18.76 22.49
N HIS A 127 2.06 -20.00 22.06
CA HIS A 127 2.89 -21.00 22.72
C HIS A 127 4.35 -21.00 22.25
N LYS A 128 4.72 -20.09 21.33
CA LYS A 128 6.06 -19.90 20.81
C LYS A 128 6.63 -18.56 21.25
N THR A 129 7.93 -18.53 21.48
CA THR A 129 8.66 -17.31 21.78
C THR A 129 8.74 -16.38 20.56
N VAL A 130 9.26 -15.17 20.73
CA VAL A 130 9.57 -14.22 19.64
C VAL A 130 10.42 -14.92 18.58
N LEU A 131 11.55 -15.48 18.99
CA LEU A 131 12.49 -16.14 18.07
C LEU A 131 11.83 -17.31 17.34
N GLU A 132 11.09 -18.16 18.04
CA GLU A 132 10.38 -19.29 17.45
C GLU A 132 9.25 -18.87 16.49
N ASN A 133 8.53 -17.76 16.78
CA ASN A 133 7.54 -17.19 15.87
C ASN A 133 8.19 -16.74 14.56
N ILE A 134 9.33 -16.07 14.63
CA ILE A 134 10.06 -15.55 13.46
C ILE A 134 10.72 -16.70 12.68
N ALA A 135 11.27 -17.70 13.36
CA ALA A 135 11.90 -18.88 12.72
C ALA A 135 10.87 -19.81 12.07
N PHE A 136 9.62 -19.80 12.53
CA PHE A 136 8.59 -20.76 12.12
C PHE A 136 8.40 -20.86 10.60
N PRO A 137 8.22 -19.77 9.84
CA PRO A 137 8.06 -19.87 8.38
C PRO A 137 9.31 -20.41 7.67
N LEU A 138 10.51 -20.16 8.19
CA LEU A 138 11.75 -20.71 7.65
C LEU A 138 11.82 -22.24 7.81
N ILE A 139 11.42 -22.73 8.98
CA ILE A 139 11.34 -24.17 9.27
C ILE A 139 10.29 -24.83 8.35
N ILE A 140 9.13 -24.20 8.16
CA ILE A 140 8.09 -24.69 7.23
C ILE A 140 8.58 -24.68 5.78
N LYS A 141 9.44 -23.70 5.42
CA LYS A 141 10.11 -23.64 4.11
C LYS A 141 11.11 -24.79 3.91
N GLY A 142 11.53 -25.46 4.99
CA GLY A 142 12.43 -26.60 4.96
C GLY A 142 13.90 -26.27 5.27
N LEU A 143 14.18 -25.07 5.76
CA LEU A 143 15.54 -24.72 6.20
C LEU A 143 15.91 -25.51 7.48
N PRO A 144 17.20 -25.89 7.65
CA PRO A 144 17.69 -26.47 8.88
C PRO A 144 17.38 -25.57 10.09
N THR A 145 17.08 -26.18 11.23
CA THR A 145 16.68 -25.41 12.43
C THR A 145 17.72 -24.39 12.86
N GLU A 146 18.99 -24.74 12.81
CA GLU A 146 20.10 -23.85 13.19
C GLU A 146 20.18 -22.62 12.26
N GLU A 147 20.06 -22.81 10.94
CA GLU A 147 20.02 -21.73 9.96
C GLU A 147 18.77 -20.86 10.13
N SER A 148 17.60 -21.47 10.39
CA SER A 148 16.35 -20.78 10.67
C SER A 148 16.45 -19.87 11.89
N ILE A 149 17.08 -20.37 12.97
CA ILE A 149 17.32 -19.57 14.19
C ILE A 149 18.26 -18.41 13.91
N LYS A 150 19.36 -18.64 13.17
CA LYS A 150 20.31 -17.58 12.81
C LYS A 150 19.62 -16.47 12.04
N LYS A 151 18.87 -16.78 10.98
CA LYS A 151 18.11 -15.79 10.20
C LYS A 151 17.05 -15.08 11.03
N ALA A 152 16.37 -15.82 11.93
CA ALA A 152 15.39 -15.23 12.83
C ALA A 152 16.02 -14.23 13.81
N MET A 153 17.24 -14.48 14.30
CA MET A 153 17.98 -13.51 15.12
C MET A 153 18.32 -12.24 14.36
N GLU A 154 18.71 -12.34 13.08
CA GLU A 154 18.93 -11.18 12.21
C GLU A 154 17.65 -10.34 12.06
N MET A 155 16.49 -11.01 11.96
CA MET A 155 15.19 -10.31 11.91
C MET A 155 14.80 -9.67 13.25
N VAL A 156 15.12 -10.31 14.39
CA VAL A 156 14.94 -9.72 15.72
C VAL A 156 15.71 -8.40 15.85
N ASP A 157 16.96 -8.40 15.40
CA ASP A 157 17.78 -7.19 15.40
C ASP A 157 17.23 -6.11 14.45
N LEU A 158 16.80 -6.52 13.25
CA LEU A 158 16.23 -5.62 12.23
C LEU A 158 15.01 -4.84 12.74
N VAL A 159 14.14 -5.48 13.53
CA VAL A 159 12.92 -4.85 14.07
C VAL A 159 13.10 -4.30 15.49
N GLY A 160 14.33 -4.21 16.01
CA GLY A 160 14.63 -3.62 17.30
C GLY A 160 14.07 -4.40 18.51
N LEU A 161 14.02 -5.73 18.43
CA LEU A 161 13.53 -6.60 19.52
C LEU A 161 14.67 -7.35 20.26
N LYS A 162 15.91 -6.91 20.09
CA LYS A 162 17.08 -7.49 20.77
C LYS A 162 16.88 -7.55 22.29
N GLY A 163 17.18 -8.72 22.89
CA GLY A 163 16.96 -9.01 24.31
C GLY A 163 15.56 -9.50 24.65
N ARG A 164 14.69 -9.68 23.63
CA ARG A 164 13.33 -10.21 23.81
C ARG A 164 13.07 -11.52 23.09
N GLU A 165 14.11 -12.20 22.65
CA GLU A 165 14.08 -13.42 21.81
C GLU A 165 13.26 -14.53 22.48
N ASN A 166 13.37 -14.64 23.80
CA ASN A 166 12.74 -15.69 24.61
C ASN A 166 11.39 -15.29 25.21
N TYR A 167 10.90 -14.07 24.94
CA TYR A 167 9.59 -13.64 25.42
C TYR A 167 8.46 -14.28 24.60
N PHE A 168 7.35 -14.58 25.27
CA PHE A 168 6.11 -15.02 24.63
C PHE A 168 5.25 -13.82 24.22
N PRO A 169 4.33 -13.98 23.25
CA PRO A 169 3.45 -12.88 22.81
C PRO A 169 2.73 -12.14 23.94
N ARG A 170 2.27 -12.87 24.97
CA ARG A 170 1.58 -12.30 26.14
C ARG A 170 2.44 -11.37 27.01
N GLU A 171 3.76 -11.42 26.86
CA GLU A 171 4.73 -10.61 27.62
C GLU A 171 5.16 -9.36 26.84
N LEU A 172 4.58 -9.15 25.65
CA LEU A 172 4.92 -8.07 24.73
C LEU A 172 3.79 -7.03 24.66
N SER A 173 4.15 -5.75 24.49
CA SER A 173 3.20 -4.72 24.11
C SER A 173 2.65 -4.97 22.69
N GLY A 174 1.52 -4.33 22.32
CA GLY A 174 0.94 -4.43 20.99
C GLY A 174 1.93 -4.07 19.87
N GLY A 175 2.69 -2.97 20.05
CA GLY A 175 3.74 -2.58 19.10
C GLY A 175 4.86 -3.61 18.98
N GLN A 176 5.27 -4.24 20.08
CA GLN A 176 6.26 -5.32 20.05
C GLN A 176 5.71 -6.57 19.36
N GLN A 177 4.45 -6.94 19.60
CA GLN A 177 3.81 -8.04 18.88
C GLN A 177 3.73 -7.76 17.38
N GLN A 178 3.44 -6.53 16.98
CA GLN A 178 3.43 -6.10 15.60
C GLN A 178 4.81 -6.25 14.96
N ARG A 179 5.88 -5.82 15.64
CA ARG A 179 7.27 -6.00 15.19
C ARG A 179 7.61 -7.49 14.98
N VAL A 180 7.16 -8.38 15.85
CA VAL A 180 7.30 -9.83 15.66
C VAL A 180 6.57 -10.31 14.40
N GLY A 181 5.34 -9.84 14.17
CA GLY A 181 4.56 -10.16 12.97
C GLY A 181 5.26 -9.71 11.69
N ILE A 182 5.81 -8.49 11.68
CA ILE A 182 6.61 -7.92 10.59
C ILE A 182 7.87 -8.77 10.36
N ALA A 183 8.67 -9.02 11.40
CA ALA A 183 9.89 -9.82 11.33
C ALA A 183 9.62 -11.24 10.80
N ARG A 184 8.56 -11.88 11.30
CA ARG A 184 8.13 -13.21 10.83
C ARG A 184 7.78 -13.21 9.34
N SER A 185 7.08 -12.19 8.86
CA SER A 185 6.69 -12.10 7.46
C SER A 185 7.89 -11.82 6.54
N LEU A 186 8.88 -11.09 7.01
CA LEU A 186 10.11 -10.75 6.29
C LEU A 186 11.16 -11.87 6.31
N ALA A 187 11.12 -12.77 7.29
CA ALA A 187 12.12 -13.82 7.47
C ALA A 187 12.29 -14.72 6.24
N VAL A 188 11.23 -14.93 5.46
CA VAL A 188 11.28 -15.71 4.20
C VAL A 188 11.76 -14.89 3.00
N GLU A 189 12.09 -13.60 3.19
CA GLU A 189 12.56 -12.67 2.16
C GLU A 189 11.58 -12.55 0.97
N PRO A 190 10.28 -12.27 1.22
CA PRO A 190 9.28 -12.24 0.16
C PRO A 190 9.53 -11.11 -0.84
N ASP A 191 9.14 -11.31 -2.11
CA ASP A 191 9.14 -10.26 -3.12
C ASP A 191 7.89 -9.37 -3.00
N ILE A 192 6.76 -9.99 -2.61
CA ILE A 192 5.45 -9.35 -2.44
C ILE A 192 5.07 -9.39 -0.96
N TRP A 193 4.65 -8.25 -0.43
CA TRP A 193 4.30 -8.12 0.97
C TRP A 193 2.88 -7.60 1.14
N PHE A 194 2.01 -8.41 1.70
CA PHE A 194 0.61 -8.11 1.99
C PHE A 194 0.45 -7.69 3.46
N LEU A 195 -0.16 -6.53 3.70
CA LEU A 195 -0.41 -6.02 5.05
C LEU A 195 -1.91 -5.69 5.21
N ASP A 196 -2.58 -6.42 6.09
CA ASP A 196 -4.01 -6.25 6.38
C ASP A 196 -4.18 -5.46 7.68
N GLU A 197 -4.41 -4.15 7.59
CA GLU A 197 -4.55 -3.20 8.70
C GLU A 197 -3.47 -3.36 9.80
N PRO A 198 -2.18 -3.34 9.46
CA PRO A 198 -1.12 -3.76 10.38
C PRO A 198 -1.00 -2.88 11.62
N PHE A 199 -1.45 -1.63 11.58
CA PHE A 199 -1.28 -0.69 12.69
C PHE A 199 -2.58 -0.34 13.42
N SER A 200 -3.73 -0.93 13.02
CA SER A 200 -5.05 -0.59 13.56
C SER A 200 -5.20 -0.89 15.07
N ALA A 201 -4.49 -1.89 15.58
CA ALA A 201 -4.55 -2.30 17.00
C ALA A 201 -3.57 -1.52 17.89
N LEU A 202 -2.84 -0.53 17.35
CA LEU A 202 -1.86 0.25 18.08
C LEU A 202 -2.42 1.61 18.54
N ASP A 203 -1.96 2.09 19.70
CA ASP A 203 -2.24 3.46 20.13
C ASP A 203 -1.57 4.49 19.18
N PRO A 204 -2.06 5.74 19.14
CA PRO A 204 -1.62 6.71 18.13
C PRO A 204 -0.11 7.01 18.13
N LEU A 205 0.53 7.03 19.31
CA LEU A 205 1.96 7.32 19.42
C LEU A 205 2.81 6.18 18.84
N ILE A 206 2.53 4.96 19.30
CA ILE A 206 3.22 3.74 18.84
C ILE A 206 2.95 3.51 17.35
N ARG A 207 1.72 3.80 16.87
CA ARG A 207 1.38 3.72 15.45
C ARG A 207 2.30 4.59 14.60
N LYS A 208 2.50 5.85 14.99
CA LYS A 208 3.39 6.77 14.27
C LYS A 208 4.84 6.27 14.24
N GLU A 209 5.36 5.80 15.37
CA GLU A 209 6.71 5.22 15.45
C GLU A 209 6.85 3.99 14.54
N MET A 210 5.84 3.13 14.51
CA MET A 210 5.82 1.94 13.66
C MET A 210 5.75 2.26 12.16
N GLN A 211 5.01 3.31 11.78
CA GLN A 211 4.97 3.79 10.39
C GLN A 211 6.34 4.35 9.97
N ASP A 212 7.01 5.13 10.82
CA ASP A 212 8.37 5.65 10.55
C ASP A 212 9.38 4.52 10.35
N GLU A 213 9.30 3.50 11.19
CA GLU A 213 10.16 2.32 11.08
C GLU A 213 9.86 1.51 9.82
N PHE A 214 8.58 1.32 9.50
CA PHE A 214 8.14 0.64 8.29
C PHE A 214 8.65 1.33 7.03
N LEU A 215 8.57 2.66 6.95
CA LEU A 215 9.11 3.44 5.83
C LEU A 215 10.63 3.26 5.70
N ARG A 216 11.37 3.24 6.83
CA ARG A 216 12.82 2.98 6.81
C ARG A 216 13.15 1.58 6.30
N LEU A 217 12.37 0.57 6.72
CA LEU A 217 12.52 -0.80 6.22
C LEU A 217 12.21 -0.88 4.72
N GLN A 218 11.13 -0.27 4.27
CA GLN A 218 10.76 -0.26 2.85
C GLN A 218 11.82 0.42 1.99
N ALA A 219 12.36 1.55 2.44
CA ALA A 219 13.43 2.27 1.73
C ALA A 219 14.71 1.44 1.55
N SER A 220 14.97 0.46 2.43
CA SER A 220 16.11 -0.45 2.31
C SER A 220 15.80 -1.74 1.55
N LEU A 221 14.57 -2.25 1.66
CA LEU A 221 14.17 -3.56 1.15
C LEU A 221 13.53 -3.50 -0.25
N HIS A 222 12.96 -2.36 -0.63
CA HIS A 222 12.29 -2.11 -1.92
C HIS A 222 11.28 -3.21 -2.30
N LYS A 223 10.45 -3.65 -1.35
CA LYS A 223 9.44 -4.70 -1.57
C LYS A 223 8.23 -4.16 -2.34
N THR A 224 7.61 -5.02 -3.15
CA THR A 224 6.29 -4.73 -3.74
C THR A 224 5.24 -4.95 -2.66
N ILE A 225 4.43 -3.93 -2.35
CA ILE A 225 3.54 -3.94 -1.19
C ILE A 225 2.09 -3.68 -1.60
N MET A 226 1.19 -4.51 -1.10
CA MET A 226 -0.23 -4.17 -1.01
C MET A 226 -0.60 -4.00 0.46
N PHE A 227 -0.95 -2.77 0.82
CA PHE A 227 -1.25 -2.37 2.18
C PHE A 227 -2.74 -2.01 2.30
N VAL A 228 -3.41 -2.54 3.30
CA VAL A 228 -4.82 -2.24 3.58
C VAL A 228 -4.94 -1.40 4.84
N THR A 229 -5.69 -0.31 4.76
CA THR A 229 -5.99 0.54 5.92
C THR A 229 -7.38 1.18 5.81
N HIS A 230 -7.91 1.68 6.90
CA HIS A 230 -9.07 2.58 6.94
C HIS A 230 -8.69 4.03 7.30
N ASP A 231 -7.41 4.27 7.57
CA ASP A 231 -6.86 5.57 7.96
C ASP A 231 -6.29 6.29 6.72
N PHE A 232 -6.86 7.45 6.40
CA PHE A 232 -6.47 8.20 5.21
C PHE A 232 -5.11 8.87 5.35
N ASP A 233 -4.77 9.36 6.55
CA ASP A 233 -3.46 9.96 6.82
C ASP A 233 -2.34 8.90 6.64
N GLU A 234 -2.62 7.67 7.07
CA GLU A 234 -1.72 6.55 6.84
C GLU A 234 -1.54 6.25 5.35
N ALA A 235 -2.64 6.23 4.57
CA ALA A 235 -2.58 6.03 3.14
C ALA A 235 -1.77 7.13 2.43
N LEU A 236 -2.03 8.39 2.77
CA LEU A 236 -1.31 9.54 2.20
C LEU A 236 0.20 9.50 2.50
N ARG A 237 0.55 9.00 3.68
CA ARG A 237 1.95 8.96 4.13
C ARG A 237 2.76 7.82 3.51
N LEU A 238 2.11 6.69 3.28
CA LEU A 238 2.82 5.46 2.90
C LEU A 238 2.77 5.16 1.40
N ALA A 239 1.71 5.57 0.71
CA ALA A 239 1.41 5.07 -0.63
C ALA A 239 2.20 5.74 -1.75
N ASP A 240 2.62 4.95 -2.73
CA ASP A 240 2.92 5.45 -4.07
C ASP A 240 1.61 5.71 -4.84
N ARG A 241 0.64 4.78 -4.72
CA ARG A 241 -0.73 4.92 -5.23
C ARG A 241 -1.74 4.43 -4.19
N ILE A 242 -2.93 5.06 -4.21
CA ILE A 242 -4.05 4.72 -3.32
C ILE A 242 -5.22 4.24 -4.16
N ALA A 243 -5.80 3.10 -3.79
CA ALA A 243 -7.08 2.62 -4.28
C ALA A 243 -8.15 2.84 -3.21
N ILE A 244 -9.11 3.72 -3.47
CA ILE A 244 -10.23 3.99 -2.55
C ILE A 244 -11.38 3.06 -2.90
N MET A 245 -11.78 2.20 -1.95
CA MET A 245 -12.84 1.22 -2.12
C MET A 245 -14.13 1.61 -1.40
N LYS A 246 -15.24 1.39 -2.09
CA LYS A 246 -16.60 1.49 -1.55
C LYS A 246 -17.47 0.35 -2.09
N ASP A 247 -18.20 -0.34 -1.23
CA ASP A 247 -19.15 -1.40 -1.60
C ASP A 247 -18.57 -2.46 -2.56
N GLY A 248 -17.29 -2.80 -2.38
CA GLY A 248 -16.56 -3.75 -3.21
C GLY A 248 -15.94 -3.17 -4.48
N ILE A 249 -16.23 -1.92 -4.84
CA ILE A 249 -15.77 -1.23 -6.06
C ILE A 249 -14.56 -0.34 -5.72
N ILE A 250 -13.60 -0.25 -6.63
CA ILE A 250 -12.53 0.75 -6.59
C ILE A 250 -13.09 2.04 -7.22
N GLU A 251 -13.41 3.02 -6.37
CA GLU A 251 -13.94 4.33 -6.79
C GLU A 251 -12.89 5.20 -7.50
N GLN A 252 -11.66 5.14 -7.01
CA GLN A 252 -10.51 5.82 -7.61
C GLN A 252 -9.21 5.09 -7.26
N LEU A 253 -8.29 5.03 -8.21
CA LEU A 253 -6.93 4.54 -8.03
C LEU A 253 -5.98 5.55 -8.65
N ASP A 254 -5.18 6.22 -7.82
CA ASP A 254 -4.29 7.28 -8.28
C ASP A 254 -3.18 7.57 -7.26
N THR A 255 -2.29 8.51 -7.58
CA THR A 255 -1.29 9.05 -6.63
C THR A 255 -1.98 9.84 -5.52
N PRO A 256 -1.38 9.94 -4.31
CA PRO A 256 -1.96 10.69 -3.19
C PRO A 256 -2.31 12.14 -3.53
N ASP A 257 -1.41 12.82 -4.23
CA ASP A 257 -1.61 14.21 -4.67
C ASP A 257 -2.78 14.35 -5.65
N ASN A 258 -2.93 13.44 -6.63
CA ASN A 258 -4.03 13.50 -7.59
C ASN A 258 -5.39 13.17 -6.94
N ILE A 259 -5.44 12.26 -5.98
CA ILE A 259 -6.67 12.01 -5.19
C ILE A 259 -7.12 13.25 -4.43
N VAL A 260 -6.18 14.01 -3.84
CA VAL A 260 -6.49 15.24 -3.10
C VAL A 260 -6.89 16.39 -4.03
N LEU A 261 -6.25 16.52 -5.20
CA LEU A 261 -6.55 17.59 -6.17
C LEU A 261 -7.80 17.32 -7.00
N ASN A 262 -8.00 16.07 -7.41
CA ASN A 262 -8.99 15.66 -8.39
C ASN A 262 -9.81 14.44 -7.89
N PRO A 263 -10.59 14.59 -6.79
CA PRO A 263 -11.42 13.49 -6.29
C PRO A 263 -12.47 13.11 -7.33
N ALA A 264 -12.50 11.83 -7.73
CA ALA A 264 -13.36 11.33 -8.81
C ALA A 264 -14.85 11.29 -8.45
N THR A 265 -15.17 11.13 -7.16
CA THR A 265 -16.56 11.04 -6.66
C THR A 265 -16.74 11.86 -5.39
N GLU A 266 -18.00 12.19 -5.05
CA GLU A 266 -18.30 12.83 -3.76
C GLU A 266 -17.90 11.95 -2.54
N TYR A 267 -17.82 10.64 -2.73
CA TYR A 267 -17.35 9.73 -1.69
C TYR A 267 -15.84 9.93 -1.45
N VAL A 268 -15.04 9.98 -2.49
CA VAL A 268 -13.59 10.25 -2.41
C VAL A 268 -13.33 11.64 -1.82
N LYS A 269 -14.09 12.64 -2.28
CA LYS A 269 -13.96 14.03 -1.82
C LYS A 269 -14.11 14.16 -0.30
N LYS A 270 -15.02 13.39 0.33
CA LYS A 270 -15.19 13.39 1.79
C LYS A 270 -13.94 12.99 2.57
N PHE A 271 -13.06 12.18 2.00
CA PHE A 271 -11.78 11.85 2.63
C PHE A 271 -10.76 12.97 2.48
N THR A 272 -10.89 13.81 1.44
CA THR A 272 -9.91 14.84 1.09
C THR A 272 -10.27 16.24 1.61
N GLU A 273 -11.49 16.47 2.11
CA GLU A 273 -11.98 17.79 2.52
C GLU A 273 -11.15 18.42 3.65
N ASP A 274 -10.72 17.62 4.63
CA ASP A 274 -9.99 18.11 5.81
C ASP A 274 -8.47 17.88 5.71
N VAL A 275 -7.98 17.44 4.55
CA VAL A 275 -6.55 17.16 4.36
C VAL A 275 -5.77 18.45 4.18
N PRO A 276 -4.74 18.70 5.00
CA PRO A 276 -3.81 19.82 4.78
C PRO A 276 -3.02 19.55 3.49
N ARG A 277 -3.41 20.27 2.42
CA ARG A 277 -2.87 20.05 1.06
C ARG A 277 -1.35 20.19 0.99
N GLU A 278 -0.79 21.09 1.79
CA GLU A 278 0.65 21.32 1.89
C GLU A 278 1.46 20.09 2.35
N LYS A 279 0.82 19.17 3.10
CA LYS A 279 1.45 17.95 3.60
C LYS A 279 1.47 16.81 2.60
N VAL A 280 0.69 16.91 1.55
CA VAL A 280 0.49 15.85 0.55
C VAL A 280 1.02 16.24 -0.81
N LEU A 281 0.79 17.50 -1.23
CA LEU A 281 1.10 17.93 -2.57
C LEU A 281 2.60 18.07 -2.79
N LYS A 282 3.08 17.43 -3.86
CA LYS A 282 4.43 17.60 -4.37
C LYS A 282 4.52 18.85 -5.25
N ILE A 283 5.69 19.40 -5.38
CA ILE A 283 5.95 20.56 -6.25
C ILE A 283 5.54 20.27 -7.70
N GLU A 284 5.75 19.03 -8.17
CA GLU A 284 5.36 18.62 -9.53
C GLU A 284 3.88 18.82 -9.82
N SER A 285 3.00 18.61 -8.84
CA SER A 285 1.55 18.72 -9.01
C SER A 285 1.04 20.15 -9.17
N ILE A 286 1.86 21.15 -8.78
CA ILE A 286 1.48 22.59 -8.82
C ILE A 286 2.39 23.45 -9.70
N MET A 287 3.49 22.91 -10.25
CA MET A 287 4.40 23.66 -11.11
C MET A 287 3.77 24.01 -12.46
N ASP A 288 4.30 25.05 -13.10
CA ASP A 288 4.08 25.37 -14.50
C ASP A 288 5.10 24.66 -15.39
N LYS A 289 4.83 24.55 -16.69
CA LYS A 289 5.81 24.06 -17.65
C LYS A 289 7.07 24.93 -17.61
N TYR A 290 8.22 24.32 -17.83
CA TYR A 290 9.49 25.05 -17.85
C TYR A 290 9.51 26.11 -18.93
N ASP A 291 9.86 27.33 -18.53
CA ASP A 291 10.11 28.49 -19.39
C ASP A 291 11.39 29.20 -18.92
N GLN A 292 12.40 29.17 -19.76
CA GLN A 292 13.72 29.76 -19.45
C GLN A 292 13.64 31.27 -19.12
N SER A 293 12.68 31.99 -19.70
CA SER A 293 12.50 33.45 -19.45
C SER A 293 11.96 33.74 -18.06
N LEU A 294 11.31 32.79 -17.41
CA LEU A 294 10.70 32.87 -16.08
C LEU A 294 11.49 32.13 -15.00
N ALA A 295 12.58 31.47 -15.37
CA ALA A 295 13.38 30.65 -14.47
C ALA A 295 14.09 31.52 -13.42
N GLY A 296 13.91 31.19 -12.14
CA GLY A 296 14.64 31.81 -11.03
C GLY A 296 16.01 31.16 -10.81
N SER A 297 16.84 31.83 -10.02
CA SER A 297 18.19 31.35 -9.65
C SER A 297 18.15 30.16 -8.67
N ASN A 298 17.12 30.07 -7.84
CA ASN A 298 16.93 29.03 -6.86
C ASN A 298 16.21 27.83 -7.46
N THR A 299 16.61 26.62 -7.04
CA THR A 299 16.02 25.35 -7.52
C THR A 299 15.27 24.63 -6.41
N VAL A 300 14.26 23.84 -6.79
CA VAL A 300 13.50 22.98 -5.90
C VAL A 300 13.26 21.62 -6.60
N SER A 301 13.31 20.53 -5.84
CA SER A 301 13.00 19.20 -6.38
C SER A 301 11.52 19.07 -6.73
N LYS A 302 11.20 18.42 -7.84
CA LYS A 302 9.82 18.08 -8.23
C LYS A 302 9.12 17.22 -7.18
N ASP A 303 9.88 16.33 -6.51
CA ASP A 303 9.37 15.37 -5.54
C ASP A 303 9.24 15.95 -4.12
N ALA A 304 9.68 17.21 -3.91
CA ALA A 304 9.56 17.85 -2.60
C ALA A 304 8.08 18.12 -2.25
N ILE A 305 7.70 17.84 -1.00
CA ILE A 305 6.38 18.18 -0.46
C ILE A 305 6.35 19.69 -0.15
N ILE A 306 5.23 20.35 -0.44
CA ILE A 306 5.08 21.80 -0.27
C ILE A 306 5.44 22.26 1.14
N GLU A 307 4.96 21.55 2.18
CA GLU A 307 5.25 21.88 3.59
C GLU A 307 6.75 22.00 3.87
N THR A 308 7.57 21.08 3.32
CA THR A 308 9.01 21.03 3.58
C THR A 308 9.81 22.18 2.97
N VAL A 309 9.25 22.85 1.98
CA VAL A 309 9.91 23.92 1.21
C VAL A 309 9.16 25.24 1.28
N ALA A 310 7.98 25.27 1.90
CA ALA A 310 7.10 26.44 1.91
C ALA A 310 7.78 27.69 2.46
N GLU A 311 8.50 27.59 3.58
CA GLU A 311 9.20 28.72 4.20
C GLU A 311 10.24 29.32 3.24
N SER A 312 11.09 28.48 2.65
CA SER A 312 12.12 28.92 1.70
C SER A 312 11.52 29.51 0.41
N ILE A 313 10.35 29.03 0.00
CA ILE A 313 9.63 29.54 -1.19
C ILE A 313 8.99 30.91 -0.88
N LEU A 314 8.37 31.08 0.28
CA LEU A 314 7.70 32.30 0.69
C LEU A 314 8.70 33.45 0.91
N ASP A 315 9.91 33.14 1.37
CA ASP A 315 11.00 34.11 1.51
C ASP A 315 11.62 34.50 0.16
N SER A 316 11.48 33.63 -0.86
CA SER A 316 11.91 33.95 -2.22
C SER A 316 10.90 34.84 -2.91
N LYS A 317 11.33 36.01 -3.34
CA LYS A 317 10.48 36.95 -4.14
C LYS A 317 10.46 36.55 -5.62
N GLU A 318 11.26 35.58 -6.03
CA GLU A 318 11.45 35.15 -7.41
C GLU A 318 10.80 33.79 -7.63
N ASN A 319 10.53 33.45 -8.89
CA ASN A 319 10.13 32.10 -9.27
C ASN A 319 11.26 31.12 -8.97
N LEU A 320 10.92 29.87 -8.68
CA LEU A 320 11.90 28.79 -8.50
C LEU A 320 11.92 27.88 -9.72
N THR A 321 13.11 27.41 -10.08
CA THR A 321 13.27 26.40 -11.13
C THR A 321 13.03 25.03 -10.53
N VAL A 322 12.06 24.29 -11.04
CA VAL A 322 11.79 22.91 -10.62
C VAL A 322 12.69 21.96 -11.38
N ILE A 323 13.41 21.10 -10.65
CA ILE A 323 14.38 20.16 -11.21
C ILE A 323 13.99 18.71 -10.93
N ASP A 324 14.36 17.83 -11.85
CA ASP A 324 14.30 16.39 -11.64
C ASP A 324 15.66 15.87 -11.16
N VAL A 325 15.76 15.61 -9.85
CA VAL A 325 17.01 15.15 -9.20
C VAL A 325 17.43 13.78 -9.75
N ASN A 326 16.50 12.94 -10.15
CA ASN A 326 16.76 11.61 -10.69
C ASN A 326 17.24 11.63 -12.17
N ASN A 327 17.17 12.80 -12.83
CA ASN A 327 17.57 13.01 -14.21
C ASN A 327 18.57 14.20 -14.30
N ASP A 328 19.72 14.05 -13.70
CA ASP A 328 20.84 15.01 -13.73
C ASP A 328 20.45 16.45 -13.37
N ASN A 329 19.51 16.64 -12.44
CA ASN A 329 18.94 17.95 -12.06
C ASN A 329 18.37 18.73 -13.24
N LYS A 330 17.84 18.05 -14.23
CA LYS A 330 17.24 18.67 -15.41
C LYS A 330 16.08 19.60 -15.02
N PRO A 331 16.08 20.87 -15.47
CA PRO A 331 14.93 21.74 -15.30
C PRO A 331 13.70 21.22 -16.03
N ILE A 332 12.57 21.10 -15.33
CA ILE A 332 11.32 20.55 -15.87
C ILE A 332 10.12 21.46 -15.69
N GLY A 333 10.21 22.43 -14.78
CA GLY A 333 9.09 23.33 -14.49
C GLY A 333 9.52 24.61 -13.78
N ILE A 334 8.54 25.48 -13.58
CA ILE A 334 8.65 26.72 -12.83
C ILE A 334 7.63 26.70 -11.70
N LEU A 335 8.07 27.06 -10.50
CA LEU A 335 7.18 27.26 -9.37
C LEU A 335 7.08 28.74 -9.01
N GLN A 336 5.86 29.28 -9.11
CA GLN A 336 5.57 30.64 -8.67
C GLN A 336 5.20 30.64 -7.19
N PRO A 337 5.80 31.50 -6.32
CA PRO A 337 5.46 31.58 -4.89
C PRO A 337 3.95 31.79 -4.63
N LYS A 338 3.28 32.54 -5.52
CA LYS A 338 1.84 32.80 -5.46
C LYS A 338 1.01 31.49 -5.50
N LYS A 339 1.44 30.47 -6.25
CA LYS A 339 0.74 29.17 -6.29
C LYS A 339 0.82 28.44 -4.96
N VAL A 340 1.99 28.49 -4.30
CA VAL A 340 2.16 27.90 -2.97
C VAL A 340 1.24 28.59 -1.95
N ILE A 341 1.17 29.92 -1.99
CA ILE A 341 0.23 30.71 -1.15
C ILE A 341 -1.21 30.26 -1.39
N THR A 342 -1.59 30.04 -2.64
CA THR A 342 -2.94 29.56 -2.98
C THR A 342 -3.21 28.15 -2.42
N VAL A 343 -2.23 27.27 -2.42
CA VAL A 343 -2.37 25.92 -1.82
C VAL A 343 -2.47 25.99 -0.30
N LEU A 344 -1.64 26.82 0.35
CA LEU A 344 -1.60 26.94 1.82
C LEU A 344 -2.85 27.64 2.39
N PHE A 345 -3.39 28.64 1.70
CA PHE A 345 -4.44 29.53 2.22
C PHE A 345 -5.69 29.58 1.34
N GLY A 346 -5.67 29.01 0.14
CA GLY A 346 -6.83 28.93 -0.75
C GLY A 346 -7.79 27.82 -0.28
N LYS A 347 -9.04 28.22 -0.02
CA LYS A 347 -10.14 27.25 0.23
C LYS A 347 -10.74 26.77 -1.08
#